data_c0122cb591ee935601ad43d37912dd74
#
_entry.id   c0122cb591ee935601ad43d37912dd74
#
_cell.length_a   1.000
_cell.length_b   1.000
_cell.length_c   1.000
_cell.angle_alpha   90.00
_cell.angle_beta   90.00
_cell.angle_gamma   90.00
#
_symmetry.space_group_name_H-M   'P 1'
#
loop_
_entity.id
_entity.type
_entity.pdbx_description
1 polymer ?
#
loop_
_entity_poly.entity_id
_entity_poly.type
_entity_poly.pdbx_seq_one_letter_code
_entity_poly.pdbx_strand_id
1 'polypeptide(L)'
;MRFRTAVTLALFGALIGGAPGAVAAPTASATTTTTYVDCSAPTPGRGTETSPLNSLTQLKSAFGPGRKVLLRRGSTCVGTVVINASGRAGADTLLGAYGAGKAPVIDAKASVRNRRSAIEVDNKSHFVIQDLTVRNGYFNDISVEAHNGEHITGVTIQRVTAQQNVWTGGANSVTKNMWVMGVGGISVMPCSAKAQISQVTINKVEASHTQHAGVQLGYHQLYPWSDFEAGVARDGYSVPTCFAADAKPYPHVTPRDGIKNAVIANWSLHDNDAMGIGVFGATDVVVRKNDLYRNGSGRNPNPTPGSNTMNGAGAWWDTTRNVTAEWNNAWGNREGWTGNDGTGLDADRNTVNSVIQNNYLHDNANYGVSVISAQNKASATIRNNVIAGNGRAFGSAPEVMVSSYDDGSGIPGQVSGLWIYGNTIFRANNEGNGAGIRLQAPFTTDTKVGIVNNIIRVNGAPYSFDANGNRAVGRPGNVVTHNLTHPNSNWPGDINGLPGLADETARAHGWPTGGLYRLGPTSPAIGRALPLSNDVLPGNTAPMEGLVDFWGVAVPTDGSPFAIGADIHRTIVPPTTAPSSLPSIHAGTVPGNPAVAITAPSGKKNVVGLRTLPKTGV
;
A
#
# COMPACT_ATOMS: atom_id res chain seq x y z
N MET A 1 -13.61 16.38 -52.65
CA MET A 1 -14.92 15.69 -52.60
C MET A 1 -15.35 15.68 -51.12
N ARG A 2 -16.34 16.50 -50.80
CA ARG A 2 -16.84 16.67 -49.42
C ARG A 2 -18.09 15.80 -49.26
N PHE A 3 -18.12 14.90 -48.26
CA PHE A 3 -19.39 14.31 -47.83
C PHE A 3 -19.72 14.82 -46.42
N ARG A 4 -20.83 15.53 -46.35
CA ARG A 4 -21.56 15.87 -45.13
C ARG A 4 -22.58 14.78 -44.88
N THR A 5 -22.57 14.18 -43.71
CA THR A 5 -23.68 13.29 -43.28
C THR A 5 -24.51 14.03 -42.24
N ALA A 6 -25.74 14.27 -42.57
CA ALA A 6 -26.75 14.88 -41.71
C ALA A 6 -27.36 13.80 -40.79
N VAL A 7 -27.49 14.14 -39.49
CA VAL A 7 -28.22 13.33 -38.52
C VAL A 7 -29.68 13.81 -38.48
N THR A 8 -30.60 12.94 -38.85
CA THR A 8 -32.05 13.17 -38.80
C THR A 8 -32.58 12.72 -37.43
N LEU A 9 -33.16 13.64 -36.69
CA LEU A 9 -33.87 13.40 -35.44
C LEU A 9 -35.28 12.95 -35.76
N ALA A 10 -35.67 11.71 -35.45
CA ALA A 10 -37.03 11.23 -35.55
C ALA A 10 -37.71 11.30 -34.18
N LEU A 11 -38.70 12.19 -34.07
CA LEU A 11 -39.66 12.18 -32.96
C LEU A 11 -40.70 11.05 -33.22
N PHE A 12 -40.80 10.09 -32.29
CA PHE A 12 -41.93 9.18 -32.21
C PHE A 12 -42.79 9.52 -31.00
N GLY A 13 -44.05 9.85 -31.30
CA GLY A 13 -45.07 10.10 -30.31
C GLY A 13 -45.50 8.81 -29.60
N ALA A 14 -45.68 8.88 -28.31
CA ALA A 14 -46.14 7.79 -27.47
C ALA A 14 -47.66 7.66 -27.51
N LEU A 15 -48.15 6.52 -27.96
CA LEU A 15 -49.51 6.05 -27.69
C LEU A 15 -49.55 5.34 -26.33
N ILE A 16 -50.40 5.86 -25.46
CA ILE A 16 -50.64 5.29 -24.12
C ILE A 16 -51.57 4.10 -24.28
N GLY A 17 -51.01 2.89 -24.19
CA GLY A 17 -51.76 1.65 -24.00
C GLY A 17 -51.49 1.11 -22.60
N GLY A 18 -52.39 1.29 -21.66
CA GLY A 18 -52.31 0.76 -20.31
C GLY A 18 -52.37 -0.77 -20.29
N ALA A 19 -51.27 -1.42 -19.96
CA ALA A 19 -51.30 -2.82 -19.54
C ALA A 19 -51.43 -2.88 -18.01
N PRO A 20 -52.18 -3.86 -17.46
CA PRO A 20 -52.35 -3.98 -16.00
C PRO A 20 -51.01 -4.25 -15.36
N GLY A 21 -50.65 -3.42 -14.38
CA GLY A 21 -49.42 -3.52 -13.64
C GLY A 21 -49.28 -4.89 -12.99
N ALA A 22 -48.24 -5.62 -13.38
CA ALA A 22 -47.77 -6.76 -12.61
C ALA A 22 -47.31 -6.22 -11.26
N VAL A 23 -48.05 -6.49 -10.21
CA VAL A 23 -47.62 -6.26 -8.82
C VAL A 23 -46.38 -7.12 -8.62
N ALA A 24 -45.23 -6.47 -8.50
CA ALA A 24 -44.01 -7.15 -8.13
C ALA A 24 -44.25 -7.88 -6.80
N ALA A 25 -44.13 -9.20 -6.84
CA ALA A 25 -44.19 -10.01 -5.63
C ALA A 25 -43.20 -9.43 -4.59
N PRO A 26 -43.60 -9.28 -3.34
CA PRO A 26 -42.68 -8.80 -2.31
C PRO A 26 -41.50 -9.73 -2.29
N THR A 27 -40.31 -9.18 -2.56
CA THR A 27 -39.03 -9.90 -2.35
C THR A 27 -39.03 -10.36 -0.92
N ALA A 28 -39.11 -11.68 -0.71
CA ALA A 28 -39.08 -12.30 0.59
C ALA A 28 -37.86 -11.73 1.36
N SER A 29 -38.14 -10.99 2.42
CA SER A 29 -37.13 -10.49 3.34
C SER A 29 -36.35 -11.71 3.82
N ALA A 30 -35.07 -11.79 3.47
CA ALA A 30 -34.21 -12.89 3.91
C ALA A 30 -34.19 -12.85 5.44
N THR A 31 -34.79 -13.82 6.08
CA THR A 31 -34.72 -14.00 7.54
C THR A 31 -33.24 -14.14 7.91
N THR A 32 -32.67 -13.09 8.53
CA THR A 32 -31.27 -13.10 8.97
C THR A 32 -31.14 -14.09 10.13
N THR A 33 -30.61 -15.26 9.82
CA THR A 33 -30.29 -16.25 10.87
C THR A 33 -28.95 -15.90 11.49
N THR A 34 -28.92 -15.65 12.80
CA THR A 34 -27.69 -15.42 13.55
C THR A 34 -27.30 -16.65 14.33
N THR A 35 -26.05 -17.08 14.21
CA THR A 35 -25.42 -18.12 15.02
C THR A 35 -24.45 -17.47 15.99
N TYR A 36 -24.61 -17.76 17.27
CA TYR A 36 -23.78 -17.22 18.35
C TYR A 36 -22.77 -18.26 18.84
N VAL A 37 -21.54 -17.81 19.07
CA VAL A 37 -20.43 -18.63 19.55
C VAL A 37 -19.81 -17.99 20.79
N ASP A 38 -19.63 -18.77 21.84
CA ASP A 38 -18.87 -18.42 23.03
C ASP A 38 -17.94 -19.56 23.42
N CYS A 39 -16.68 -19.48 23.01
CA CYS A 39 -15.69 -20.52 23.30
C CYS A 39 -15.32 -20.60 24.80
N SER A 40 -15.80 -19.71 25.64
CA SER A 40 -15.68 -19.79 27.09
C SER A 40 -16.86 -20.52 27.75
N ALA A 41 -17.91 -20.83 27.00
CA ALA A 41 -19.06 -21.56 27.54
C ALA A 41 -18.68 -23.01 27.91
N PRO A 42 -19.04 -23.50 29.09
CA PRO A 42 -18.62 -24.83 29.59
C PRO A 42 -19.24 -25.99 28.81
N THR A 43 -20.39 -25.76 28.19
CA THR A 43 -21.12 -26.81 27.45
C THR A 43 -21.54 -26.29 26.06
N PRO A 44 -21.58 -27.16 25.03
CA PRO A 44 -22.05 -26.78 23.71
C PRO A 44 -23.55 -26.45 23.75
N GLY A 45 -23.89 -25.27 23.20
CA GLY A 45 -25.27 -24.83 23.07
C GLY A 45 -25.85 -25.09 21.67
N ARG A 46 -27.00 -24.43 21.39
CA ARG A 46 -27.76 -24.56 20.14
C ARG A 46 -27.43 -23.43 19.13
N GLY A 47 -26.51 -22.54 19.46
CA GLY A 47 -26.14 -21.40 18.61
C GLY A 47 -27.06 -20.17 18.74
N THR A 48 -27.90 -20.12 19.77
CA THR A 48 -28.65 -18.91 20.15
C THR A 48 -27.81 -18.05 21.09
N GLU A 49 -28.17 -16.80 21.28
CA GLU A 49 -27.44 -15.88 22.16
C GLU A 49 -27.41 -16.38 23.62
N THR A 50 -28.52 -16.99 24.09
CA THR A 50 -28.64 -17.54 25.46
C THR A 50 -28.08 -18.97 25.58
N SER A 51 -27.80 -19.64 24.45
CA SER A 51 -27.23 -20.99 24.39
C SER A 51 -26.25 -21.08 23.20
N PRO A 52 -25.10 -20.37 23.28
CA PRO A 52 -24.15 -20.28 22.18
C PRO A 52 -23.41 -21.59 21.95
N LEU A 53 -22.93 -21.78 20.72
CA LEU A 53 -21.95 -22.84 20.41
C LEU A 53 -20.67 -22.54 21.21
N ASN A 54 -19.94 -23.58 21.62
CA ASN A 54 -18.69 -23.39 22.37
C ASN A 54 -17.42 -23.79 21.57
N SER A 55 -17.56 -24.09 20.29
CA SER A 55 -16.44 -24.48 19.44
C SER A 55 -16.63 -24.05 17.99
N LEU A 56 -15.53 -23.65 17.33
CA LEU A 56 -15.50 -23.34 15.90
C LEU A 56 -15.84 -24.53 15.01
N THR A 57 -15.60 -25.76 15.47
CA THR A 57 -15.89 -26.99 14.71
C THR A 57 -17.38 -27.21 14.44
N GLN A 58 -18.24 -26.51 15.20
CA GLN A 58 -19.70 -26.60 15.05
C GLN A 58 -20.26 -25.68 13.96
N LEU A 59 -19.42 -24.89 13.25
CA LEU A 59 -19.85 -23.87 12.28
C LEU A 59 -20.12 -24.42 10.86
N LYS A 60 -20.18 -25.73 10.64
CA LYS A 60 -20.21 -26.37 9.31
C LYS A 60 -21.30 -25.86 8.36
N SER A 61 -22.40 -25.32 8.85
CA SER A 61 -23.53 -24.83 8.04
C SER A 61 -24.03 -23.43 8.47
N ALA A 62 -23.19 -22.67 9.16
CA ALA A 62 -23.58 -21.41 9.75
C ALA A 62 -23.54 -20.22 8.76
N PHE A 63 -22.79 -20.36 7.66
CA PHE A 63 -22.62 -19.31 6.65
C PHE A 63 -23.63 -19.42 5.51
N GLY A 64 -23.84 -18.33 4.77
CA GLY A 64 -24.74 -18.24 3.62
C GLY A 64 -25.35 -16.83 3.48
N PRO A 65 -26.19 -16.60 2.46
CA PRO A 65 -26.77 -15.28 2.19
C PRO A 65 -27.54 -14.72 3.39
N GLY A 66 -27.11 -13.56 3.88
CA GLY A 66 -27.69 -12.86 5.03
C GLY A 66 -27.46 -13.51 6.38
N ARG A 67 -26.72 -14.62 6.45
CA ARG A 67 -26.41 -15.30 7.73
C ARG A 67 -25.28 -14.59 8.47
N LYS A 68 -25.34 -14.60 9.80
CA LYS A 68 -24.35 -13.98 10.68
C LYS A 68 -23.81 -15.03 11.65
N VAL A 69 -22.50 -15.10 11.77
CA VAL A 69 -21.80 -15.84 12.82
C VAL A 69 -21.13 -14.82 13.73
N LEU A 70 -21.52 -14.79 14.99
CA LEU A 70 -21.05 -13.80 15.96
C LEU A 70 -20.35 -14.48 17.13
N LEU A 71 -19.09 -14.09 17.36
CA LEU A 71 -18.28 -14.56 18.49
C LEU A 71 -18.44 -13.62 19.69
N ARG A 72 -18.50 -14.17 20.89
CA ARG A 72 -18.63 -13.37 22.11
C ARG A 72 -17.37 -12.56 22.36
N ARG A 73 -17.53 -11.26 22.57
CA ARG A 73 -16.44 -10.39 23.01
C ARG A 73 -15.83 -10.87 24.31
N GLY A 74 -14.49 -10.83 24.41
CA GLY A 74 -13.72 -11.33 25.54
C GLY A 74 -13.42 -12.83 25.49
N SER A 75 -14.02 -13.62 24.58
CA SER A 75 -13.70 -15.03 24.41
C SER A 75 -12.50 -15.26 23.50
N THR A 76 -11.81 -16.38 23.70
CA THR A 76 -10.76 -16.88 22.78
C THR A 76 -11.18 -18.23 22.25
N CYS A 77 -11.32 -18.32 20.94
CA CYS A 77 -11.60 -19.55 20.22
C CYS A 77 -10.30 -20.11 19.61
N VAL A 78 -9.98 -21.36 19.86
CA VAL A 78 -8.83 -22.02 19.28
C VAL A 78 -9.26 -22.79 18.03
N GLY A 79 -8.48 -22.63 16.93
CA GLY A 79 -8.71 -23.33 15.66
C GLY A 79 -8.97 -22.36 14.50
N THR A 80 -9.56 -22.90 13.45
CA THR A 80 -9.83 -22.20 12.18
C THR A 80 -11.32 -22.01 11.95
N VAL A 81 -11.71 -20.83 11.49
CA VAL A 81 -13.04 -20.58 10.91
C VAL A 81 -12.94 -20.71 9.39
N VAL A 82 -13.74 -21.57 8.79
CA VAL A 82 -13.89 -21.66 7.34
C VAL A 82 -15.22 -21.03 6.92
N ILE A 83 -15.16 -19.92 6.15
CA ILE A 83 -16.35 -19.37 5.53
C ILE A 83 -16.66 -20.21 4.28
N ASN A 84 -17.52 -21.19 4.41
CA ASN A 84 -17.75 -22.22 3.43
C ASN A 84 -18.95 -21.98 2.50
N ALA A 85 -19.63 -20.85 2.63
CA ALA A 85 -20.73 -20.44 1.75
C ALA A 85 -20.69 -18.95 1.45
N SER A 86 -20.96 -18.60 0.20
CA SER A 86 -21.07 -17.21 -0.26
C SER A 86 -22.34 -16.56 0.31
N GLY A 87 -22.26 -15.24 0.52
CA GLY A 87 -23.43 -14.39 0.57
C GLY A 87 -23.98 -14.09 -0.83
N ARG A 88 -24.67 -12.97 -0.95
CA ARG A 88 -25.09 -12.37 -2.23
C ARG A 88 -25.14 -10.85 -2.09
N ALA A 89 -25.14 -10.14 -3.18
CA ALA A 89 -25.27 -8.68 -3.18
C ALA A 89 -26.50 -8.25 -2.34
N GLY A 90 -26.26 -7.37 -1.37
CA GLY A 90 -27.27 -6.93 -0.39
C GLY A 90 -27.64 -7.93 0.71
N ALA A 91 -27.00 -9.12 0.75
CA ALA A 91 -27.18 -10.10 1.79
C ALA A 91 -25.88 -10.89 2.02
N ASP A 92 -24.81 -10.18 2.42
CA ASP A 92 -23.50 -10.77 2.69
C ASP A 92 -23.59 -11.79 3.84
N THR A 93 -22.75 -12.81 3.79
CA THR A 93 -22.49 -13.62 4.98
C THR A 93 -21.51 -12.87 5.89
N LEU A 94 -21.73 -12.91 7.20
CA LEU A 94 -20.96 -12.11 8.15
C LEU A 94 -20.34 -12.99 9.25
N LEU A 95 -19.05 -12.80 9.46
CA LEU A 95 -18.32 -13.24 10.65
C LEU A 95 -17.94 -12.01 11.49
N GLY A 96 -18.40 -11.95 12.74
CA GLY A 96 -18.20 -10.77 13.58
C GLY A 96 -18.26 -11.08 15.06
N ALA A 97 -18.60 -10.05 15.86
CA ALA A 97 -18.63 -10.13 17.30
C ALA A 97 -19.97 -9.68 17.88
N TYR A 98 -20.30 -10.17 19.09
CA TYR A 98 -21.44 -9.71 19.89
C TYR A 98 -21.06 -9.48 21.35
N GLY A 99 -21.94 -8.79 22.08
CA GLY A 99 -21.73 -8.46 23.47
C GLY A 99 -20.80 -7.25 23.66
N ALA A 100 -20.40 -7.02 24.90
CA ALA A 100 -19.50 -5.93 25.29
C ALA A 100 -18.09 -6.46 25.63
N GLY A 101 -17.09 -5.57 25.56
CA GLY A 101 -15.71 -5.89 25.93
C GLY A 101 -14.74 -5.93 24.76
N LYS A 102 -13.57 -6.53 24.96
CA LYS A 102 -12.51 -6.67 23.95
C LYS A 102 -12.98 -7.52 22.79
N ALA A 103 -12.45 -7.27 21.58
CA ALA A 103 -12.70 -8.11 20.43
C ALA A 103 -12.42 -9.59 20.74
N PRO A 104 -13.27 -10.52 20.27
CA PRO A 104 -12.99 -11.94 20.43
C PRO A 104 -11.76 -12.34 19.64
N VAL A 105 -11.04 -13.34 20.12
CA VAL A 105 -9.82 -13.83 19.54
C VAL A 105 -10.07 -15.17 18.83
N ILE A 106 -9.65 -15.29 17.58
CA ILE A 106 -9.48 -16.57 16.89
C ILE A 106 -7.98 -16.86 16.86
N ASP A 107 -7.55 -17.86 17.61
CA ASP A 107 -6.17 -18.30 17.71
C ASP A 107 -6.00 -19.61 16.94
N ALA A 108 -5.39 -19.56 15.78
CA ALA A 108 -5.22 -20.73 14.93
C ALA A 108 -4.33 -21.79 15.58
N LYS A 109 -3.40 -21.37 16.47
CA LYS A 109 -2.36 -22.24 17.02
C LYS A 109 -1.71 -23.11 15.94
N ALA A 110 -1.45 -22.48 14.80
CA ALA A 110 -0.90 -23.19 13.65
C ALA A 110 0.53 -23.68 13.92
N SER A 111 0.90 -24.71 13.23
CA SER A 111 2.22 -25.35 13.32
C SER A 111 2.57 -26.01 12.01
N VAL A 112 3.78 -26.50 11.85
CA VAL A 112 4.19 -27.31 10.69
C VAL A 112 3.29 -28.53 10.44
N ARG A 113 2.61 -29.02 11.46
CA ARG A 113 1.66 -30.15 11.35
C ARG A 113 0.21 -29.72 11.14
N ASN A 114 -0.10 -28.47 11.47
CA ASN A 114 -1.43 -27.89 11.31
C ASN A 114 -1.29 -26.52 10.62
N ARG A 115 -1.24 -26.51 9.29
CA ARG A 115 -0.93 -25.35 8.46
C ARG A 115 -2.20 -24.60 8.08
N ARG A 116 -2.94 -24.12 9.06
CA ARG A 116 -4.21 -23.43 8.86
C ARG A 116 -4.10 -21.96 9.20
N SER A 117 -4.82 -21.12 8.46
CA SER A 117 -5.08 -19.75 8.86
C SER A 117 -6.11 -19.71 9.98
N ALA A 118 -6.20 -18.60 10.70
CA ALA A 118 -7.27 -18.40 11.69
C ALA A 118 -8.65 -18.30 11.00
N ILE A 119 -8.68 -17.66 9.81
CA ILE A 119 -9.88 -17.59 8.96
C ILE A 119 -9.48 -17.95 7.53
N GLU A 120 -10.25 -18.85 6.93
CA GLU A 120 -10.08 -19.29 5.54
C GLU A 120 -11.35 -19.09 4.73
N VAL A 121 -11.18 -18.50 3.54
CA VAL A 121 -12.25 -18.24 2.58
C VAL A 121 -11.78 -18.67 1.21
N ASP A 122 -12.35 -19.74 0.68
CA ASP A 122 -11.98 -20.31 -0.60
C ASP A 122 -13.15 -20.28 -1.58
N ASN A 123 -12.99 -19.61 -2.72
CA ASN A 123 -14.01 -19.47 -3.78
C ASN A 123 -15.37 -18.95 -3.26
N LYS A 124 -15.36 -18.01 -2.32
CA LYS A 124 -16.60 -17.43 -1.79
C LYS A 124 -16.67 -15.94 -2.03
N SER A 125 -17.86 -15.48 -2.39
CA SER A 125 -18.21 -14.08 -2.65
C SER A 125 -19.14 -13.52 -1.58
N HIS A 126 -19.19 -12.19 -1.47
CA HIS A 126 -20.13 -11.47 -0.63
C HIS A 126 -20.04 -11.86 0.84
N PHE A 127 -18.92 -11.55 1.44
CA PHE A 127 -18.71 -11.79 2.87
C PHE A 127 -18.09 -10.59 3.58
N VAL A 128 -18.38 -10.52 4.87
CA VAL A 128 -17.84 -9.51 5.79
C VAL A 128 -17.16 -10.22 6.96
N ILE A 129 -15.90 -9.89 7.22
CA ILE A 129 -15.15 -10.28 8.42
C ILE A 129 -14.89 -9.01 9.22
N GLN A 130 -15.36 -8.96 10.49
CA GLN A 130 -15.25 -7.73 11.27
C GLN A 130 -15.18 -7.92 12.78
N ASP A 131 -14.63 -6.90 13.47
CA ASP A 131 -14.64 -6.78 14.95
C ASP A 131 -13.94 -7.95 15.68
N LEU A 132 -12.86 -8.48 15.10
CA LEU A 132 -12.14 -9.67 15.56
C LEU A 132 -10.66 -9.38 15.77
N THR A 133 -10.02 -10.17 16.64
CA THR A 133 -8.59 -10.37 16.66
C THR A 133 -8.29 -11.78 16.13
N VAL A 134 -7.37 -11.88 15.17
CA VAL A 134 -6.89 -13.16 14.58
C VAL A 134 -5.40 -13.27 14.78
N ARG A 135 -4.90 -14.46 15.08
CA ARG A 135 -3.47 -14.66 15.31
C ARG A 135 -3.01 -16.08 15.14
N ASN A 136 -1.69 -16.21 15.05
CA ASN A 136 -0.99 -17.49 15.00
C ASN A 136 -1.45 -18.40 13.83
N GLY A 137 -1.85 -17.80 12.70
CA GLY A 137 -2.03 -18.51 11.45
C GLY A 137 -0.69 -18.99 10.88
N TYR A 138 -0.64 -20.05 10.09
CA TYR A 138 0.62 -20.60 9.60
C TYR A 138 1.28 -19.70 8.56
N PHE A 139 0.61 -19.39 7.47
CA PHE A 139 1.07 -18.43 6.46
C PHE A 139 0.39 -17.08 6.63
N ASN A 140 -0.89 -17.12 6.93
CA ASN A 140 -1.75 -15.97 7.07
C ASN A 140 -2.65 -16.13 8.30
N ASP A 141 -3.01 -15.02 8.91
CA ASP A 141 -4.08 -15.04 9.89
C ASP A 141 -5.44 -15.08 9.19
N ILE A 142 -5.60 -14.34 8.08
CA ILE A 142 -6.77 -14.42 7.20
C ILE A 142 -6.29 -14.75 5.78
N SER A 143 -6.81 -15.83 5.20
CA SER A 143 -6.61 -16.22 3.80
C SER A 143 -7.91 -16.13 3.02
N VAL A 144 -7.89 -15.38 1.91
CA VAL A 144 -8.97 -15.30 0.92
C VAL A 144 -8.42 -15.73 -0.42
N GLU A 145 -8.91 -16.82 -0.97
CA GLU A 145 -8.36 -17.43 -2.17
C GLU A 145 -9.43 -17.66 -3.25
N ALA A 146 -9.07 -17.39 -4.52
CA ALA A 146 -9.88 -17.75 -5.68
C ALA A 146 -9.12 -18.76 -6.55
N HIS A 147 -9.63 -19.97 -6.68
CA HIS A 147 -9.03 -21.08 -7.40
C HIS A 147 -9.74 -21.42 -8.71
N ASN A 148 -9.09 -22.18 -9.58
CA ASN A 148 -9.68 -22.80 -10.77
C ASN A 148 -10.36 -21.81 -11.75
N GLY A 149 -9.88 -20.58 -11.81
CA GLY A 149 -10.47 -19.55 -12.66
C GLY A 149 -11.74 -18.90 -12.13
N GLU A 150 -12.10 -19.16 -10.87
CA GLU A 150 -13.25 -18.53 -10.22
C GLU A 150 -13.09 -17.01 -10.09
N HIS A 151 -14.22 -16.33 -10.25
CA HIS A 151 -14.33 -14.90 -10.03
C HIS A 151 -15.13 -14.64 -8.75
N ILE A 152 -14.45 -14.16 -7.72
CA ILE A 152 -15.09 -13.80 -6.46
C ILE A 152 -15.20 -12.27 -6.33
N THR A 153 -16.22 -11.80 -5.63
CA THR A 153 -16.50 -10.38 -5.47
C THR A 153 -17.11 -10.07 -4.11
N GLY A 154 -17.06 -8.79 -3.70
CA GLY A 154 -17.68 -8.36 -2.45
C GLY A 154 -16.93 -8.87 -1.22
N VAL A 155 -15.61 -8.68 -1.17
CA VAL A 155 -14.73 -9.03 -0.05
C VAL A 155 -14.63 -7.84 0.89
N THR A 156 -15.11 -7.97 2.13
CA THR A 156 -14.97 -6.92 3.15
C THR A 156 -14.31 -7.45 4.40
N ILE A 157 -13.19 -6.85 4.79
CA ILE A 157 -12.49 -7.11 6.04
C ILE A 157 -12.34 -5.77 6.77
N GLN A 158 -12.90 -5.65 7.97
CA GLN A 158 -12.89 -4.37 8.66
C GLN A 158 -12.85 -4.49 10.18
N ARG A 159 -12.18 -3.53 10.83
CA ARG A 159 -12.02 -3.51 12.30
C ARG A 159 -11.49 -4.84 12.85
N VAL A 160 -10.41 -5.31 12.22
CA VAL A 160 -9.74 -6.57 12.56
C VAL A 160 -8.31 -6.24 13.01
N THR A 161 -7.84 -6.95 14.02
CA THR A 161 -6.42 -6.99 14.39
C THR A 161 -5.85 -8.34 13.99
N ALA A 162 -4.84 -8.35 13.10
CA ALA A 162 -4.11 -9.54 12.66
C ALA A 162 -2.68 -9.51 13.23
N GLN A 163 -2.26 -10.57 13.92
CA GLN A 163 -1.00 -10.56 14.65
C GLN A 163 -0.29 -11.90 14.65
N GLN A 164 1.03 -11.87 14.49
CA GLN A 164 1.90 -13.00 14.82
C GLN A 164 1.60 -14.27 14.00
N ASN A 165 1.40 -14.13 12.68
CA ASN A 165 1.37 -15.33 11.86
C ASN A 165 2.68 -16.12 12.06
N VAL A 166 2.58 -17.44 12.08
CA VAL A 166 3.70 -18.32 12.41
C VAL A 166 4.19 -19.02 11.15
N TRP A 167 5.45 -18.79 10.83
CA TRP A 167 6.16 -19.61 9.86
C TRP A 167 7.35 -20.29 10.54
N THR A 168 7.37 -21.59 10.56
CA THR A 168 8.44 -22.38 11.18
C THR A 168 9.20 -23.24 10.16
N GLY A 169 9.00 -23.01 8.87
CA GLY A 169 9.75 -23.68 7.80
C GLY A 169 11.23 -23.33 7.83
N GLY A 170 12.10 -24.28 7.53
CA GLY A 170 13.54 -24.08 7.52
C GLY A 170 13.96 -22.90 6.65
N ALA A 171 14.92 -22.14 7.11
CA ALA A 171 15.35 -20.85 6.59
C ALA A 171 15.73 -20.82 5.09
N ASN A 172 15.93 -21.96 4.45
CA ASN A 172 16.59 -22.03 3.15
C ASN A 172 15.65 -22.05 1.92
N SER A 173 14.38 -22.40 2.10
CA SER A 173 13.47 -22.57 0.94
C SER A 173 12.42 -21.47 0.80
N VAL A 174 12.15 -20.76 1.86
CA VAL A 174 10.95 -19.93 2.00
C VAL A 174 11.18 -18.48 1.65
N THR A 175 12.34 -17.98 1.98
CA THR A 175 12.64 -16.56 1.82
C THR A 175 12.52 -16.07 0.37
N LYS A 176 12.85 -16.90 -0.61
CA LYS A 176 12.67 -16.56 -2.04
C LYS A 176 11.21 -16.60 -2.49
N ASN A 177 10.34 -17.28 -1.77
CA ASN A 177 8.98 -17.61 -2.22
C ASN A 177 7.86 -16.93 -1.43
N MET A 178 8.18 -16.19 -0.35
CA MET A 178 7.17 -15.49 0.47
C MET A 178 6.30 -14.51 -0.33
N TRP A 179 6.88 -13.86 -1.32
CA TRP A 179 6.22 -12.94 -2.23
C TRP A 179 5.13 -13.62 -3.07
N VAL A 180 5.42 -14.83 -3.51
CA VAL A 180 4.54 -15.63 -4.35
C VAL A 180 3.44 -16.26 -3.52
N MET A 181 3.73 -16.61 -2.26
CA MET A 181 2.80 -17.37 -1.41
C MET A 181 1.77 -16.52 -0.68
N GLY A 182 1.81 -15.20 -0.82
CA GLY A 182 0.86 -14.35 -0.11
C GLY A 182 0.98 -14.49 1.40
N VAL A 183 2.19 -14.51 1.94
CA VAL A 183 2.42 -14.60 3.37
C VAL A 183 2.16 -13.26 4.03
N GLY A 184 1.35 -13.24 5.07
CA GLY A 184 1.06 -11.99 5.78
C GLY A 184 -0.02 -12.12 6.84
N GLY A 185 -0.34 -11.02 7.49
CA GLY A 185 -1.48 -10.98 8.41
C GLY A 185 -2.79 -11.26 7.65
N ILE A 186 -3.01 -10.55 6.55
CA ILE A 186 -4.17 -10.74 5.67
C ILE A 186 -3.69 -10.93 4.24
N SER A 187 -4.16 -11.98 3.58
CA SER A 187 -3.82 -12.30 2.20
C SER A 187 -5.09 -12.48 1.37
N VAL A 188 -5.11 -11.86 0.17
CA VAL A 188 -6.19 -11.95 -0.81
C VAL A 188 -5.58 -12.36 -2.15
N MET A 189 -5.77 -13.61 -2.55
CA MET A 189 -4.97 -14.27 -3.58
C MET A 189 -5.82 -14.85 -4.73
N PRO A 190 -5.68 -14.34 -5.97
CA PRO A 190 -6.17 -15.02 -7.16
C PRO A 190 -5.22 -16.17 -7.51
N CYS A 191 -5.55 -17.39 -7.14
CA CYS A 191 -4.67 -18.56 -7.16
C CYS A 191 -4.58 -19.27 -8.52
N SER A 192 -5.06 -18.66 -9.58
CA SER A 192 -4.84 -19.14 -10.95
C SER A 192 -4.78 -17.96 -11.93
N ALA A 193 -4.27 -18.22 -13.13
CA ALA A 193 -4.15 -17.20 -14.18
C ALA A 193 -5.48 -16.56 -14.60
N LYS A 194 -6.57 -17.28 -14.42
CA LYS A 194 -7.93 -16.87 -14.79
C LYS A 194 -8.75 -16.43 -13.60
N ALA A 195 -8.29 -16.69 -12.37
CA ALA A 195 -9.00 -16.28 -11.16
C ALA A 195 -8.97 -14.76 -11.01
N GLN A 196 -10.05 -14.21 -10.51
CA GLN A 196 -10.18 -12.78 -10.25
C GLN A 196 -10.89 -12.52 -8.92
N ILE A 197 -10.41 -11.55 -8.17
CA ILE A 197 -11.05 -11.05 -6.97
C ILE A 197 -11.33 -9.57 -7.14
N SER A 198 -12.57 -9.16 -6.94
CA SER A 198 -13.00 -7.78 -7.16
C SER A 198 -13.81 -7.22 -6.01
N GLN A 199 -13.94 -5.88 -5.98
CA GLN A 199 -14.66 -5.17 -4.92
C GLN A 199 -14.13 -5.55 -3.52
N VAL A 200 -12.81 -5.39 -3.36
CA VAL A 200 -12.13 -5.69 -2.11
C VAL A 200 -12.10 -4.44 -1.25
N THR A 201 -12.64 -4.52 -0.05
CA THR A 201 -12.59 -3.44 0.93
C THR A 201 -11.89 -3.94 2.18
N ILE A 202 -10.77 -3.32 2.51
CA ILE A 202 -10.04 -3.61 3.74
C ILE A 202 -9.91 -2.29 4.50
N ASN A 203 -10.58 -2.18 5.65
CA ASN A 203 -10.78 -0.91 6.32
C ASN A 203 -10.66 -1.00 7.85
N LYS A 204 -9.96 -0.06 8.47
CA LYS A 204 -9.74 0.00 9.92
C LYS A 204 -9.17 -1.31 10.47
N VAL A 205 -8.06 -1.75 9.90
CA VAL A 205 -7.36 -2.96 10.35
C VAL A 205 -6.02 -2.57 10.97
N GLU A 206 -5.58 -3.32 11.95
CA GLU A 206 -4.22 -3.33 12.46
C GLU A 206 -3.56 -4.65 12.07
N ALA A 207 -2.38 -4.59 11.45
CA ALA A 207 -1.58 -5.79 11.21
C ALA A 207 -0.14 -5.54 11.63
N SER A 208 0.35 -6.36 12.55
CA SER A 208 1.66 -6.17 13.13
C SER A 208 2.36 -7.48 13.46
N HIS A 209 3.70 -7.43 13.47
CA HIS A 209 4.54 -8.59 13.82
C HIS A 209 4.28 -9.81 12.92
N THR A 210 3.94 -9.57 11.67
CA THR A 210 3.77 -10.62 10.67
C THR A 210 5.10 -10.96 10.01
N GLN A 211 5.27 -12.18 9.57
CA GLN A 211 6.56 -12.66 9.03
C GLN A 211 6.85 -12.19 7.62
N HIS A 212 5.98 -11.45 6.98
CA HIS A 212 6.22 -10.82 5.69
C HIS A 212 5.43 -9.52 5.56
N ALA A 213 4.27 -9.51 4.93
CA ALA A 213 3.43 -8.33 4.77
C ALA A 213 2.37 -8.21 5.87
N GLY A 214 2.04 -7.00 6.27
CA GLY A 214 0.82 -6.80 7.07
C GLY A 214 -0.41 -7.21 6.27
N VAL A 215 -0.49 -6.74 5.01
CA VAL A 215 -1.52 -7.13 4.03
C VAL A 215 -0.88 -7.39 2.69
N GLN A 216 -1.32 -8.46 2.04
CA GLN A 216 -0.94 -8.76 0.66
C GLN A 216 -2.17 -8.96 -0.22
N LEU A 217 -2.25 -8.22 -1.32
CA LEU A 217 -3.19 -8.42 -2.42
C LEU A 217 -2.45 -8.95 -3.63
N GLY A 218 -2.86 -10.12 -4.14
CA GLY A 218 -2.21 -10.75 -5.27
C GLY A 218 -0.86 -11.35 -4.95
N TYR A 219 -0.19 -11.87 -5.95
CA TYR A 219 1.12 -12.51 -5.83
C TYR A 219 2.12 -11.92 -6.82
N HIS A 220 3.35 -11.91 -6.40
CA HIS A 220 4.46 -11.40 -7.16
C HIS A 220 4.91 -12.40 -8.24
N GLN A 221 5.05 -11.96 -9.48
CA GLN A 221 5.20 -12.84 -10.65
C GLN A 221 6.64 -13.11 -11.11
N LEU A 222 7.65 -12.78 -10.34
CA LEU A 222 9.04 -12.70 -10.81
C LEU A 222 9.80 -14.01 -10.91
N TYR A 223 9.37 -15.04 -10.23
CA TYR A 223 10.14 -16.26 -10.20
C TYR A 223 9.49 -17.33 -11.05
N PRO A 224 10.25 -18.03 -11.92
CA PRO A 224 9.74 -19.19 -12.61
C PRO A 224 9.28 -20.24 -11.58
N TRP A 225 8.11 -20.79 -11.80
CA TRP A 225 7.50 -21.79 -10.93
C TRP A 225 8.38 -23.02 -10.68
N SER A 226 9.33 -23.31 -11.60
CA SER A 226 10.30 -24.38 -11.44
C SER A 226 11.14 -24.25 -10.18
N ASP A 227 11.51 -23.03 -9.78
CA ASP A 227 12.29 -22.80 -8.57
C ASP A 227 11.44 -22.95 -7.31
N PHE A 228 10.15 -22.66 -7.44
CA PHE A 228 9.17 -22.80 -6.39
C PHE A 228 8.86 -24.29 -6.11
N GLU A 229 8.54 -25.07 -7.13
CA GLU A 229 8.27 -26.52 -6.99
C GLU A 229 9.48 -27.26 -6.44
N ALA A 230 10.68 -26.94 -6.90
CA ALA A 230 11.90 -27.55 -6.42
C ALA A 230 12.21 -27.23 -4.94
N GLY A 231 11.88 -26.03 -4.47
CA GLY A 231 12.10 -25.60 -3.09
C GLY A 231 11.09 -26.21 -2.10
N VAL A 232 9.83 -26.25 -2.47
CA VAL A 232 8.75 -26.73 -1.60
C VAL A 232 8.65 -28.26 -1.58
N ALA A 233 8.90 -28.91 -2.70
CA ALA A 233 8.91 -30.38 -2.77
C ALA A 233 10.07 -31.00 -1.98
N ARG A 234 11.19 -30.30 -1.82
CA ARG A 234 12.35 -30.81 -1.07
C ARG A 234 12.09 -31.00 0.42
N ASP A 235 11.22 -30.19 0.99
CA ASP A 235 10.94 -30.24 2.44
C ASP A 235 9.71 -31.10 2.79
N GLY A 236 9.12 -31.81 1.82
CA GLY A 236 7.94 -32.67 2.03
C GLY A 236 6.68 -31.87 2.41
N TYR A 237 6.64 -30.59 2.12
CA TYR A 237 5.55 -29.71 2.47
C TYR A 237 4.59 -29.55 1.29
N SER A 238 3.30 -29.85 1.50
CA SER A 238 2.26 -29.43 0.56
C SER A 238 2.18 -27.90 0.58
N VAL A 239 2.36 -27.29 -0.60
CA VAL A 239 2.12 -25.87 -0.83
C VAL A 239 0.64 -25.57 -0.57
N PRO A 240 0.26 -24.39 -0.08
CA PRO A 240 -1.12 -23.94 -0.17
C PRO A 240 -1.66 -24.22 -1.56
N THR A 241 -2.87 -24.70 -1.66
CA THR A 241 -3.50 -25.18 -2.91
C THR A 241 -3.50 -24.15 -4.05
N CYS A 242 -3.25 -22.87 -3.71
CA CYS A 242 -3.07 -21.76 -4.62
C CYS A 242 -2.10 -22.04 -5.77
N PHE A 243 -1.17 -22.93 -5.62
CA PHE A 243 -0.01 -23.06 -6.48
C PHE A 243 0.16 -24.42 -7.14
N ALA A 244 -0.62 -25.41 -6.74
CA ALA A 244 -0.40 -26.79 -7.18
C ALA A 244 -0.94 -27.11 -8.59
N ALA A 245 -1.91 -26.36 -9.10
CA ALA A 245 -2.66 -26.78 -10.29
C ALA A 245 -2.26 -26.13 -11.62
N ASP A 246 -1.67 -24.94 -11.62
CA ASP A 246 -1.48 -24.15 -12.83
C ASP A 246 -0.02 -23.71 -13.07
N ALA A 247 0.92 -24.49 -12.64
CA ALA A 247 2.36 -24.20 -12.67
C ALA A 247 2.95 -24.09 -14.10
N LYS A 248 2.55 -23.09 -14.85
CA LYS A 248 3.24 -22.71 -16.08
C LYS A 248 3.94 -21.37 -15.89
N PRO A 249 5.22 -21.23 -16.29
CA PRO A 249 5.91 -19.95 -16.26
C PRO A 249 5.10 -18.95 -17.11
N TYR A 250 4.78 -17.82 -16.51
CA TYR A 250 4.04 -16.78 -17.22
C TYR A 250 4.97 -16.04 -18.19
N PRO A 251 4.70 -16.07 -19.50
CA PRO A 251 5.41 -15.21 -20.41
C PRO A 251 4.99 -13.76 -20.19
N HIS A 252 5.99 -12.93 -20.01
CA HIS A 252 6.01 -11.47 -20.14
C HIS A 252 4.75 -10.68 -19.77
N VAL A 253 4.93 -9.86 -18.82
CA VAL A 253 4.01 -9.28 -17.93
C VAL A 253 3.26 -8.10 -18.54
N THR A 254 2.00 -8.28 -18.83
CA THR A 254 1.02 -7.18 -18.80
C THR A 254 0.45 -7.08 -17.38
N PRO A 255 0.09 -5.87 -16.91
CA PRO A 255 -0.63 -5.75 -15.65
C PRO A 255 -1.80 -6.70 -15.63
N ARG A 256 -1.84 -7.61 -14.65
CA ARG A 256 -2.92 -8.61 -14.55
C ARG A 256 -4.05 -8.06 -13.72
N ASP A 257 -5.24 -8.30 -14.19
CA ASP A 257 -6.47 -7.97 -13.48
C ASP A 257 -6.86 -9.07 -12.47
N GLY A 258 -5.89 -9.66 -11.78
CA GLY A 258 -6.18 -10.67 -10.74
C GLY A 258 -6.93 -10.05 -9.56
N ILE A 259 -6.58 -8.83 -9.20
CA ILE A 259 -7.32 -8.02 -8.21
C ILE A 259 -7.87 -6.79 -8.92
N LYS A 260 -9.16 -6.48 -8.69
CA LYS A 260 -9.80 -5.28 -9.24
C LYS A 260 -10.62 -4.52 -8.20
N ASN A 261 -10.61 -3.18 -8.33
CA ASN A 261 -11.42 -2.31 -7.50
C ASN A 261 -11.19 -2.59 -6.01
N ALA A 262 -9.95 -2.43 -5.54
CA ALA A 262 -9.59 -2.64 -4.16
C ALA A 262 -9.37 -1.32 -3.42
N VAL A 263 -9.86 -1.25 -2.18
CA VAL A 263 -9.62 -0.13 -1.26
C VAL A 263 -9.00 -0.65 0.02
N ILE A 264 -7.82 -0.11 0.35
CA ILE A 264 -7.08 -0.39 1.58
C ILE A 264 -6.98 0.93 2.36
N ALA A 265 -7.74 1.05 3.46
CA ALA A 265 -7.88 2.35 4.08
C ALA A 265 -7.96 2.35 5.62
N ASN A 266 -7.45 3.44 6.23
CA ASN A 266 -7.55 3.73 7.66
C ASN A 266 -6.87 2.66 8.54
N TRP A 267 -5.63 2.33 8.23
CA TRP A 267 -4.89 1.23 8.84
C TRP A 267 -3.72 1.69 9.69
N SER A 268 -3.31 0.79 10.61
CA SER A 268 -1.99 0.82 11.23
C SER A 268 -1.28 -0.50 10.90
N LEU A 269 -0.26 -0.44 10.04
CA LEU A 269 0.51 -1.60 9.58
C LEU A 269 1.96 -1.38 9.93
N HIS A 270 2.43 -2.14 10.90
CA HIS A 270 3.72 -1.82 11.50
C HIS A 270 4.47 -3.02 12.06
N ASP A 271 5.77 -2.85 12.20
CA ASP A 271 6.65 -3.88 12.78
C ASP A 271 6.55 -5.24 12.07
N ASN A 272 6.18 -5.24 10.78
CA ASN A 272 6.16 -6.44 9.95
C ASN A 272 7.57 -6.71 9.39
N ASP A 273 7.87 -7.96 9.11
CA ASP A 273 9.23 -8.34 8.72
C ASP A 273 9.64 -7.82 7.35
N ALA A 274 8.71 -7.60 6.43
CA ALA A 274 8.96 -6.96 5.14
C ALA A 274 8.16 -5.66 4.99
N MET A 275 6.97 -5.67 4.46
CA MET A 275 6.20 -4.47 4.12
C MET A 275 4.89 -4.35 4.92
N GLY A 276 4.38 -3.12 5.03
CA GLY A 276 3.03 -2.90 5.54
C GLY A 276 1.99 -3.42 4.56
N ILE A 277 2.04 -2.98 3.29
CA ILE A 277 1.12 -3.36 2.22
C ILE A 277 1.91 -3.85 1.00
N GLY A 278 1.54 -5.01 0.46
CA GLY A 278 1.94 -5.49 -0.86
C GLY A 278 0.74 -5.58 -1.81
N VAL A 279 0.86 -5.03 -3.02
CA VAL A 279 -0.18 -5.08 -4.06
C VAL A 279 0.44 -5.56 -5.36
N PHE A 280 -0.01 -6.70 -5.86
CA PHE A 280 0.59 -7.36 -7.00
C PHE A 280 -0.47 -7.80 -8.02
N GLY A 281 -0.21 -7.57 -9.32
CA GLY A 281 -1.11 -8.01 -10.37
C GLY A 281 -2.53 -7.43 -10.26
N ALA A 282 -2.63 -6.13 -9.96
CA ALA A 282 -3.89 -5.49 -9.61
C ALA A 282 -4.20 -4.26 -10.49
N THR A 283 -5.47 -3.93 -10.60
CA THR A 283 -5.96 -2.75 -11.32
C THR A 283 -7.01 -2.01 -10.48
N ASP A 284 -7.00 -0.67 -10.53
CA ASP A 284 -7.91 0.22 -9.82
C ASP A 284 -7.86 0.03 -8.30
N VAL A 285 -6.71 0.32 -7.72
CA VAL A 285 -6.45 0.16 -6.28
C VAL A 285 -6.26 1.52 -5.61
N VAL A 286 -6.92 1.70 -4.47
CA VAL A 286 -6.76 2.88 -3.61
C VAL A 286 -6.15 2.47 -2.28
N VAL A 287 -4.99 3.04 -1.96
CA VAL A 287 -4.27 2.90 -0.69
C VAL A 287 -4.31 4.25 0.02
N ARG A 288 -5.14 4.39 1.06
CA ARG A 288 -5.37 5.72 1.64
C ARG A 288 -5.51 5.75 3.16
N LYS A 289 -5.01 6.86 3.75
CA LYS A 289 -5.15 7.15 5.18
C LYS A 289 -4.60 6.02 6.06
N ASN A 290 -3.48 5.45 5.65
CA ASN A 290 -2.82 4.39 6.40
C ASN A 290 -1.59 4.96 7.13
N ASP A 291 -1.30 4.43 8.30
CA ASP A 291 -0.07 4.63 9.06
C ASP A 291 0.82 3.39 8.88
N LEU A 292 1.91 3.55 8.12
CA LEU A 292 2.77 2.48 7.60
C LEU A 292 4.17 2.65 8.18
N TYR A 293 4.48 1.98 9.30
CA TYR A 293 5.72 2.34 9.99
C TYR A 293 6.49 1.16 10.55
N ARG A 294 7.80 1.33 10.61
CA ARG A 294 8.77 0.37 11.14
C ARG A 294 8.67 -1.03 10.52
N ASN A 295 8.14 -1.14 9.30
CA ASN A 295 8.18 -2.37 8.53
C ASN A 295 9.59 -2.64 8.02
N GLY A 296 9.89 -3.86 7.58
CA GLY A 296 11.24 -4.28 7.21
C GLY A 296 12.11 -4.62 8.44
N SER A 297 11.49 -5.14 9.50
CA SER A 297 12.22 -5.45 10.76
C SER A 297 13.21 -6.61 10.62
N GLY A 298 13.09 -7.44 9.58
CA GLY A 298 14.04 -8.49 9.25
C GLY A 298 14.26 -9.51 10.36
N ARG A 299 13.21 -9.92 11.07
CA ARG A 299 13.33 -10.84 12.21
C ARG A 299 13.62 -12.30 11.84
N ASN A 300 14.12 -12.57 10.65
CA ASN A 300 14.50 -13.96 10.34
C ASN A 300 15.67 -14.37 11.25
N PRO A 301 15.46 -15.28 12.21
CA PRO A 301 16.50 -15.68 13.16
C PRO A 301 17.63 -16.49 12.51
N ASN A 302 17.52 -16.86 11.23
CA ASN A 302 18.51 -17.67 10.52
C ASN A 302 18.69 -17.21 9.06
N PRO A 303 19.32 -16.07 8.84
CA PRO A 303 19.59 -15.60 7.50
C PRO A 303 20.70 -16.42 6.85
N THR A 304 20.42 -17.05 5.75
CA THR A 304 21.49 -17.58 4.90
C THR A 304 22.13 -16.41 4.14
N PRO A 305 23.46 -16.25 4.19
CA PRO A 305 24.13 -15.25 3.36
C PRO A 305 23.74 -15.41 1.89
N GLY A 306 23.21 -14.35 1.27
CA GLY A 306 22.74 -14.36 -0.12
C GLY A 306 21.24 -14.67 -0.31
N SER A 307 20.48 -14.86 0.74
CA SER A 307 19.01 -14.91 0.63
C SER A 307 18.44 -13.48 0.54
N ASN A 308 18.13 -13.04 -0.64
CA ASN A 308 17.58 -11.71 -0.96
C ASN A 308 16.07 -11.65 -0.68
N THR A 309 15.59 -11.37 0.54
CA THR A 309 14.24 -11.83 0.73
C THR A 309 13.30 -11.02 1.59
N MET A 310 13.76 -9.99 2.25
CA MET A 310 12.91 -9.17 3.09
C MET A 310 13.12 -7.70 2.73
N ASN A 311 12.50 -7.27 1.65
CA ASN A 311 12.53 -5.87 1.25
C ASN A 311 11.51 -5.10 2.08
N GLY A 312 11.99 -4.12 2.84
CA GLY A 312 11.14 -3.32 3.70
C GLY A 312 10.52 -2.15 2.95
N ALA A 313 9.21 -1.96 3.13
CA ALA A 313 8.52 -0.78 2.62
C ALA A 313 7.29 -0.46 3.49
N GLY A 314 6.85 0.80 3.46
CA GLY A 314 5.52 1.13 3.96
C GLY A 314 4.45 0.46 3.10
N ALA A 315 4.43 0.77 1.82
CA ALA A 315 3.64 0.06 0.82
C ALA A 315 4.44 -0.13 -0.47
N TRP A 316 4.24 -1.26 -1.10
CA TRP A 316 4.88 -1.64 -2.34
C TRP A 316 3.87 -2.24 -3.32
N TRP A 317 3.90 -1.81 -4.58
CA TRP A 317 3.06 -2.38 -5.63
C TRP A 317 3.84 -2.63 -6.91
N ASP A 318 3.51 -3.73 -7.57
CA ASP A 318 4.21 -4.25 -8.74
C ASP A 318 3.20 -4.86 -9.73
N THR A 319 3.46 -4.70 -11.02
CA THR A 319 2.59 -5.23 -12.09
C THR A 319 1.16 -4.74 -11.93
N THR A 320 0.99 -3.44 -11.73
CA THR A 320 -0.29 -2.81 -11.41
C THR A 320 -0.66 -1.72 -12.42
N ARG A 321 -1.96 -1.38 -12.43
CA ARG A 321 -2.49 -0.25 -13.18
C ARG A 321 -3.43 0.57 -12.30
N ASN A 322 -3.35 1.90 -12.42
CA ASN A 322 -4.25 2.83 -11.74
C ASN A 322 -4.22 2.64 -10.20
N VAL A 323 -3.04 2.66 -9.60
CA VAL A 323 -2.90 2.69 -8.15
C VAL A 323 -2.89 4.14 -7.68
N THR A 324 -3.79 4.49 -6.76
CA THR A 324 -3.76 5.78 -6.07
C THR A 324 -3.36 5.57 -4.62
N ALA A 325 -2.21 6.10 -4.23
CA ALA A 325 -1.75 6.14 -2.85
C ALA A 325 -1.88 7.57 -2.31
N GLU A 326 -2.77 7.77 -1.32
CA GLU A 326 -3.10 9.11 -0.86
C GLU A 326 -3.33 9.19 0.65
N TRP A 327 -2.92 10.32 1.24
CA TRP A 327 -3.12 10.58 2.66
C TRP A 327 -2.50 9.50 3.58
N ASN A 328 -1.45 8.81 3.12
CA ASN A 328 -0.74 7.85 3.95
C ASN A 328 0.38 8.56 4.72
N ASN A 329 0.64 8.07 5.93
CA ASN A 329 1.81 8.40 6.72
C ASN A 329 2.75 7.20 6.70
N ALA A 330 3.89 7.29 5.99
CA ALA A 330 4.83 6.18 5.87
C ALA A 330 6.20 6.59 6.44
N TRP A 331 6.61 5.97 7.56
CA TRP A 331 7.79 6.41 8.28
C TRP A 331 8.56 5.29 8.98
N GLY A 332 9.85 5.50 9.14
CA GLY A 332 10.72 4.58 9.88
C GLY A 332 10.77 3.17 9.30
N ASN A 333 10.36 2.98 8.04
CA ASN A 333 10.47 1.69 7.38
C ASN A 333 11.94 1.41 7.09
N ARG A 334 12.35 0.16 7.29
CA ARG A 334 13.73 -0.28 7.31
C ARG A 334 14.06 -1.02 6.02
N GLU A 335 15.35 -1.07 5.70
CA GLU A 335 15.89 -1.73 4.51
C GLU A 335 15.60 -3.24 4.45
N GLY A 336 15.12 -3.80 5.53
CA GLY A 336 15.01 -5.23 5.64
C GLY A 336 16.40 -5.87 5.72
N TRP A 337 16.48 -7.11 5.27
CA TRP A 337 17.71 -7.90 5.39
C TRP A 337 18.75 -7.62 4.28
N THR A 338 18.32 -7.12 3.13
CA THR A 338 19.20 -6.97 1.94
C THR A 338 19.94 -5.66 1.88
N GLY A 339 19.56 -4.68 2.68
CA GLY A 339 20.22 -3.39 2.73
C GLY A 339 19.93 -2.45 1.57
N ASN A 340 18.91 -2.69 0.73
CA ASN A 340 18.63 -1.87 -0.44
C ASN A 340 17.25 -1.19 -0.44
N ASP A 341 16.33 -1.66 0.39
CA ASP A 341 14.96 -1.13 0.46
C ASP A 341 14.75 -0.29 1.73
N GLY A 342 13.56 -0.19 2.24
CA GLY A 342 13.22 0.69 3.34
C GLY A 342 12.56 1.97 2.84
N THR A 343 11.75 1.83 1.81
CA THR A 343 11.06 2.93 1.13
C THR A 343 9.73 3.24 1.81
N GLY A 344 9.31 4.49 1.79
CA GLY A 344 7.98 4.88 2.24
C GLY A 344 6.89 4.29 1.35
N LEU A 345 6.87 4.68 0.07
CA LEU A 345 5.97 4.17 -0.96
C LEU A 345 6.76 3.78 -2.20
N ASP A 346 6.57 2.56 -2.67
CA ASP A 346 7.31 1.97 -3.78
C ASP A 346 6.40 1.55 -4.93
N ALA A 347 6.49 2.28 -6.05
CA ALA A 347 5.88 1.95 -7.32
C ALA A 347 6.90 1.17 -8.15
N ASP A 348 6.95 -0.14 -7.96
CA ASP A 348 7.94 -0.99 -8.59
C ASP A 348 7.48 -1.45 -10.00
N ARG A 349 8.13 -2.39 -10.55
CA ARG A 349 8.06 -2.94 -11.93
C ARG A 349 6.68 -2.96 -12.55
N ASN A 350 6.63 -2.64 -13.85
CA ASN A 350 5.40 -2.78 -14.66
C ASN A 350 4.19 -2.00 -14.15
N THR A 351 4.43 -0.92 -13.43
CA THR A 351 3.40 -0.13 -12.79
C THR A 351 3.02 1.05 -13.66
N VAL A 352 1.76 1.11 -14.09
CA VAL A 352 1.25 2.12 -15.01
C VAL A 352 0.19 2.99 -14.33
N ASN A 353 0.28 4.30 -14.49
CA ASN A 353 -0.64 5.28 -13.93
C ASN A 353 -0.71 5.23 -12.39
N SER A 354 0.44 5.15 -11.73
CA SER A 354 0.49 5.36 -10.29
C SER A 354 0.31 6.83 -9.94
N VAL A 355 -0.58 7.13 -9.00
CA VAL A 355 -0.78 8.47 -8.44
C VAL A 355 -0.41 8.42 -6.95
N ILE A 356 0.66 9.12 -6.58
CA ILE A 356 1.15 9.24 -5.21
C ILE A 356 0.92 10.68 -4.77
N GLN A 357 -0.11 10.91 -3.95
CA GLN A 357 -0.54 12.27 -3.62
C GLN A 357 -0.89 12.47 -2.14
N ASN A 358 -0.63 13.67 -1.64
CA ASN A 358 -1.02 14.08 -0.29
C ASN A 358 -0.49 13.15 0.82
N ASN A 359 0.65 12.49 0.63
CA ASN A 359 1.23 11.60 1.61
C ASN A 359 2.30 12.32 2.45
N TYR A 360 2.47 11.91 3.68
CA TYR A 360 3.60 12.24 4.52
C TYR A 360 4.58 11.08 4.58
N LEU A 361 5.76 11.23 3.96
CA LEU A 361 6.73 10.17 3.77
C LEU A 361 8.05 10.60 4.41
N HIS A 362 8.39 10.00 5.56
CA HIS A 362 9.50 10.54 6.32
C HIS A 362 10.29 9.50 7.10
N ASP A 363 11.53 9.81 7.40
CA ASP A 363 12.41 9.02 8.25
C ASP A 363 12.59 7.55 7.81
N ASN A 364 12.30 7.22 6.55
CA ASN A 364 12.50 5.89 6.01
C ASN A 364 13.99 5.60 5.78
N ALA A 365 14.38 4.33 5.82
CA ALA A 365 15.78 3.93 5.69
C ALA A 365 16.38 4.32 4.35
N ASN A 366 15.60 4.27 3.28
CA ASN A 366 16.03 4.63 1.92
C ASN A 366 15.18 5.79 1.38
N TYR A 367 14.29 5.59 0.43
CA TYR A 367 13.55 6.65 -0.26
C TYR A 367 12.22 6.99 0.43
N GLY A 368 11.77 8.22 0.29
CA GLY A 368 10.36 8.54 0.58
C GLY A 368 9.46 7.93 -0.48
N VAL A 369 9.80 8.12 -1.75
CA VAL A 369 9.13 7.52 -2.91
C VAL A 369 10.17 6.89 -3.83
N SER A 370 9.89 5.67 -4.32
CA SER A 370 10.57 5.11 -5.49
C SER A 370 9.60 4.80 -6.62
N VAL A 371 10.07 4.98 -7.84
CA VAL A 371 9.44 4.52 -9.08
C VAL A 371 10.48 3.70 -9.82
N ILE A 372 10.26 2.40 -9.87
CA ILE A 372 11.22 1.47 -10.44
C ILE A 372 10.63 0.80 -11.67
N SER A 373 11.39 0.74 -12.75
CA SER A 373 10.97 0.06 -13.96
C SER A 373 11.86 -1.14 -14.24
N ALA A 374 11.26 -2.29 -14.49
CA ALA A 374 11.93 -3.48 -15.00
C ALA A 374 10.97 -4.22 -15.95
N GLN A 375 11.48 -4.89 -16.95
CA GLN A 375 10.73 -5.69 -17.93
C GLN A 375 9.71 -4.92 -18.81
N ASN A 376 9.26 -3.73 -18.45
CA ASN A 376 8.19 -3.03 -19.18
C ASN A 376 8.19 -1.53 -18.88
N LYS A 377 7.11 -0.84 -19.25
CA LYS A 377 6.95 0.60 -19.06
C LYS A 377 6.33 0.90 -17.70
N ALA A 378 6.92 1.84 -16.98
CA ALA A 378 6.33 2.42 -15.76
C ALA A 378 5.89 3.86 -16.02
N SER A 379 4.85 4.32 -15.31
CA SER A 379 4.48 5.73 -15.27
C SER A 379 3.90 6.12 -13.91
N ALA A 380 4.22 7.33 -13.45
CA ALA A 380 3.80 7.82 -12.15
C ALA A 380 3.57 9.33 -12.12
N THR A 381 2.60 9.75 -11.31
CA THR A 381 2.37 11.11 -10.86
C THR A 381 2.63 11.20 -9.36
N ILE A 382 3.59 12.03 -8.95
CA ILE A 382 3.95 12.28 -7.56
C ILE A 382 3.62 13.73 -7.26
N ARG A 383 2.58 13.99 -6.46
CA ARG A 383 2.09 15.36 -6.27
C ARG A 383 1.60 15.67 -4.86
N ASN A 384 1.78 16.88 -4.43
CA ASN A 384 1.27 17.44 -3.19
C ASN A 384 1.65 16.62 -1.94
N ASN A 385 2.80 15.93 -1.97
CA ASN A 385 3.33 15.19 -0.84
C ASN A 385 4.29 16.05 -0.02
N VAL A 386 4.40 15.73 1.26
CA VAL A 386 5.54 16.11 2.10
C VAL A 386 6.46 14.90 2.21
N ILE A 387 7.68 15.04 1.69
CA ILE A 387 8.69 13.97 1.64
C ILE A 387 9.92 14.49 2.40
N ALA A 388 10.20 13.92 3.57
CA ALA A 388 11.12 14.57 4.50
C ALA A 388 12.08 13.62 5.22
N GLY A 389 13.38 13.85 5.04
CA GLY A 389 14.45 13.22 5.82
C GLY A 389 14.52 11.71 5.70
N ASN A 390 14.24 11.21 4.52
CA ASN A 390 14.45 9.80 4.18
C ASN A 390 15.96 9.52 3.94
N GLY A 391 16.34 8.28 3.66
CA GLY A 391 17.74 7.89 3.52
C GLY A 391 18.46 7.72 4.84
N ARG A 392 17.76 7.32 5.89
CA ARG A 392 18.33 7.17 7.25
C ARG A 392 19.45 6.14 7.33
N ALA A 393 19.36 5.05 6.58
CA ALA A 393 20.43 4.04 6.50
C ALA A 393 21.52 4.44 5.49
N PHE A 394 21.13 5.18 4.44
CA PHE A 394 21.99 5.54 3.31
C PHE A 394 21.99 7.06 3.14
N GLY A 395 22.88 7.76 3.80
CA GLY A 395 22.93 9.23 3.81
C GLY A 395 23.01 9.90 2.43
N SER A 396 23.31 9.17 1.35
CA SER A 396 23.31 9.64 -0.04
C SER A 396 22.04 9.26 -0.83
N ALA A 397 21.08 8.52 -0.25
CA ALA A 397 19.84 8.19 -0.91
C ALA A 397 19.00 9.44 -1.19
N PRO A 398 18.37 9.57 -2.36
CA PRO A 398 17.49 10.70 -2.66
C PRO A 398 16.15 10.59 -1.91
N GLU A 399 15.44 11.70 -1.81
CA GLU A 399 14.07 11.70 -1.29
C GLU A 399 13.10 11.03 -2.27
N VAL A 400 13.26 11.30 -3.58
CA VAL A 400 12.51 10.68 -4.68
C VAL A 400 13.48 9.99 -5.62
N MET A 401 13.29 8.68 -5.84
CA MET A 401 14.11 7.85 -6.72
C MET A 401 13.30 7.39 -7.91
N VAL A 402 13.82 7.56 -9.12
CA VAL A 402 13.32 6.95 -10.34
C VAL A 402 14.44 6.16 -10.96
N SER A 403 14.29 4.84 -11.01
CA SER A 403 15.34 3.94 -11.48
C SER A 403 14.79 2.79 -12.32
N SER A 404 15.68 2.03 -12.88
CA SER A 404 15.40 0.73 -13.49
C SER A 404 16.47 -0.27 -13.09
N TYR A 405 16.12 -1.52 -13.14
CA TYR A 405 17.09 -2.59 -13.02
C TYR A 405 16.80 -3.70 -14.05
N ASP A 406 17.81 -4.49 -14.34
CA ASP A 406 17.66 -5.71 -15.09
C ASP A 406 17.41 -6.85 -14.12
N ASP A 407 16.25 -7.44 -14.21
CA ASP A 407 15.84 -8.59 -13.37
C ASP A 407 16.21 -9.94 -14.00
N GLY A 408 17.08 -9.93 -15.02
CA GLY A 408 17.51 -11.12 -15.73
C GLY A 408 16.56 -11.57 -16.84
N SER A 409 15.48 -10.82 -17.10
CA SER A 409 14.55 -11.15 -18.20
C SER A 409 15.08 -10.80 -19.59
N GLY A 410 16.12 -9.99 -19.66
CA GLY A 410 16.61 -9.41 -20.92
C GLY A 410 15.70 -8.33 -21.51
N ILE A 411 14.65 -7.92 -20.80
CA ILE A 411 13.74 -6.85 -21.21
C ILE A 411 14.04 -5.62 -20.34
N PRO A 412 14.62 -4.55 -20.91
CA PRO A 412 14.95 -3.36 -20.14
C PRO A 412 13.68 -2.65 -19.67
N GLY A 413 13.64 -2.31 -18.40
CA GLY A 413 12.61 -1.43 -17.85
C GLY A 413 12.75 -0.01 -18.43
N GLN A 414 11.63 0.66 -18.70
CA GLN A 414 11.58 2.02 -19.20
C GLN A 414 10.50 2.84 -18.48
N VAL A 415 10.74 4.13 -18.30
CA VAL A 415 9.73 5.06 -17.82
C VAL A 415 9.09 5.75 -19.02
N SER A 416 7.76 5.68 -19.11
CA SER A 416 6.98 6.25 -20.22
C SER A 416 6.28 7.57 -19.87
N GLY A 417 6.17 7.91 -18.59
CA GLY A 417 5.60 9.15 -18.11
C GLY A 417 5.96 9.42 -16.66
N LEU A 418 6.36 10.65 -16.34
CA LEU A 418 6.74 11.03 -15.00
C LEU A 418 6.34 12.47 -14.71
N TRP A 419 5.48 12.67 -13.73
CA TRP A 419 5.03 13.99 -13.32
C TRP A 419 5.25 14.17 -11.82
N ILE A 420 6.11 15.12 -11.45
CA ILE A 420 6.47 15.42 -10.07
C ILE A 420 6.16 16.89 -9.82
N TYR A 421 5.09 17.20 -9.08
CA TYR A 421 4.68 18.58 -8.90
C TYR A 421 3.98 18.87 -7.58
N GLY A 422 4.13 20.10 -7.12
CA GLY A 422 3.48 20.56 -5.90
C GLY A 422 3.96 19.84 -4.63
N ASN A 423 5.12 19.20 -4.63
CA ASN A 423 5.63 18.51 -3.45
C ASN A 423 6.52 19.45 -2.62
N THR A 424 6.57 19.21 -1.31
CA THR A 424 7.62 19.74 -0.42
C THR A 424 8.58 18.60 -0.09
N ILE A 425 9.76 18.65 -0.71
CA ILE A 425 10.85 17.70 -0.54
C ILE A 425 11.88 18.36 0.38
N PHE A 426 12.06 17.79 1.57
CA PHE A 426 12.80 18.44 2.63
C PHE A 426 13.81 17.54 3.29
N ARG A 427 14.99 18.08 3.60
CA ARG A 427 16.01 17.43 4.42
C ARG A 427 16.68 18.44 5.33
N ALA A 428 16.72 18.17 6.62
CA ALA A 428 17.39 19.00 7.59
C ALA A 428 18.91 18.95 7.42
N ASN A 429 19.63 19.97 7.87
CA ASN A 429 21.08 20.14 7.63
C ASN A 429 21.95 18.97 8.10
N ASN A 430 21.50 18.18 9.06
CA ASN A 430 22.23 17.06 9.64
C ASN A 430 21.82 15.66 9.09
N GLU A 431 21.09 15.61 7.97
CA GLU A 431 20.44 14.38 7.50
C GLU A 431 21.05 13.78 6.23
N GLY A 432 22.37 13.89 6.09
CA GLY A 432 23.08 13.35 4.93
C GLY A 432 22.93 14.20 3.67
N ASN A 433 23.64 13.81 2.60
CA ASN A 433 23.80 14.58 1.37
C ASN A 433 22.99 14.00 0.18
N GLY A 434 21.89 13.33 0.44
CA GLY A 434 21.03 12.79 -0.62
C GLY A 434 20.43 13.90 -1.48
N ALA A 435 20.20 13.59 -2.75
CA ALA A 435 19.52 14.49 -3.69
C ALA A 435 18.02 14.61 -3.37
N GLY A 436 17.39 15.68 -3.85
CA GLY A 436 15.94 15.82 -3.81
C GLY A 436 15.26 14.79 -4.73
N ILE A 437 15.54 14.89 -6.03
CA ILE A 437 15.01 14.00 -7.06
C ILE A 437 16.17 13.39 -7.83
N ARG A 438 16.19 12.04 -7.95
CA ARG A 438 17.16 11.31 -8.75
C ARG A 438 16.48 10.56 -9.88
N LEU A 439 16.97 10.75 -11.11
CA LEU A 439 16.51 10.05 -12.31
C LEU A 439 17.66 9.22 -12.89
N GLN A 440 17.53 7.89 -12.85
CA GLN A 440 18.54 6.93 -13.32
C GLN A 440 17.96 5.83 -14.25
N ALA A 441 16.71 5.97 -14.67
CA ALA A 441 16.06 4.98 -15.51
C ALA A 441 16.27 5.27 -16.99
N PRO A 442 16.30 4.27 -17.87
CA PRO A 442 15.98 4.43 -19.26
C PRO A 442 14.56 4.99 -19.43
N PHE A 443 14.42 5.95 -20.33
CA PHE A 443 13.13 6.55 -20.66
C PHE A 443 12.78 6.21 -22.10
N THR A 444 11.50 5.96 -22.38
CA THR A 444 11.04 5.74 -23.76
C THR A 444 11.29 6.97 -24.61
N THR A 445 11.37 6.82 -25.93
CA THR A 445 11.62 7.95 -26.86
C THR A 445 10.53 9.01 -26.82
N ASP A 446 9.31 8.63 -26.45
CA ASP A 446 8.11 9.45 -26.34
C ASP A 446 7.76 9.85 -24.91
N THR A 447 8.65 9.56 -23.96
CA THR A 447 8.43 9.86 -22.53
C THR A 447 8.06 11.32 -22.31
N LYS A 448 7.01 11.52 -21.51
CA LYS A 448 6.60 12.82 -21.00
C LYS A 448 7.09 13.02 -19.58
N VAL A 449 7.74 14.16 -19.33
CA VAL A 449 8.26 14.53 -18.01
C VAL A 449 7.82 15.94 -17.67
N GLY A 450 7.23 16.09 -16.49
CA GLY A 450 6.93 17.38 -15.89
C GLY A 450 7.42 17.44 -14.45
N ILE A 451 8.39 18.30 -14.12
CA ILE A 451 8.88 18.52 -12.76
C ILE A 451 8.71 20.00 -12.44
N VAL A 452 7.59 20.34 -11.81
CA VAL A 452 7.21 21.76 -11.65
C VAL A 452 6.62 22.04 -10.27
N ASN A 453 6.74 23.27 -9.82
CA ASN A 453 6.11 23.74 -8.58
C ASN A 453 6.50 22.94 -7.32
N ASN A 454 7.67 22.32 -7.27
CA ASN A 454 8.14 21.64 -6.08
C ASN A 454 9.01 22.57 -5.23
N ILE A 455 8.90 22.45 -3.92
CA ILE A 455 9.94 22.91 -3.00
C ILE A 455 10.92 21.76 -2.82
N ILE A 456 12.22 22.03 -3.07
CA ILE A 456 13.29 21.04 -2.91
C ILE A 456 14.39 21.67 -2.05
N ARG A 457 14.33 21.41 -0.75
CA ARG A 457 15.32 21.87 0.22
C ARG A 457 16.03 20.65 0.80
N VAL A 458 17.25 20.40 0.32
CA VAL A 458 18.07 19.25 0.65
C VAL A 458 19.53 19.66 0.90
N ASN A 459 20.35 18.75 1.42
CA ASN A 459 21.78 19.01 1.65
C ASN A 459 22.63 18.65 0.42
N GLY A 460 22.18 17.71 -0.40
CA GLY A 460 22.78 17.38 -1.68
C GLY A 460 22.24 18.22 -2.82
N ALA A 461 22.38 17.74 -4.04
CA ALA A 461 21.83 18.44 -5.21
C ALA A 461 20.29 18.35 -5.24
N PRO A 462 19.57 19.42 -5.62
CA PRO A 462 18.13 19.34 -5.86
C PRO A 462 17.76 18.24 -6.85
N TYR A 463 18.55 18.12 -7.92
CA TYR A 463 18.42 17.11 -8.96
C TYR A 463 19.72 16.33 -9.13
N SER A 464 19.58 15.01 -9.32
CA SER A 464 20.68 14.10 -9.68
C SER A 464 20.22 13.26 -10.88
N PHE A 465 20.41 13.79 -12.08
CA PHE A 465 20.04 13.12 -13.32
C PHE A 465 21.25 12.48 -13.97
N ASP A 466 21.18 11.18 -14.25
CA ASP A 466 22.19 10.52 -15.09
C ASP A 466 22.05 10.93 -16.57
N ALA A 467 22.84 10.31 -17.47
CA ALA A 467 22.77 10.61 -18.89
C ALA A 467 21.37 10.34 -19.50
N ASN A 468 20.65 9.35 -18.99
CA ASN A 468 19.29 9.03 -19.44
C ASN A 468 18.28 10.04 -18.92
N GLY A 469 18.37 10.41 -17.63
CA GLY A 469 17.55 11.43 -16.99
C GLY A 469 17.71 12.79 -17.70
N ASN A 470 18.95 13.25 -17.90
CA ASN A 470 19.25 14.50 -18.62
C ASN A 470 18.67 14.49 -20.03
N ARG A 471 18.80 13.37 -20.76
CA ARG A 471 18.24 13.20 -22.09
C ARG A 471 16.71 13.26 -22.09
N ALA A 472 16.07 12.67 -21.08
CA ALA A 472 14.62 12.67 -20.96
C ALA A 472 14.09 14.10 -20.70
N VAL A 473 14.62 14.79 -19.70
CA VAL A 473 14.16 16.15 -19.33
C VAL A 473 14.48 17.19 -20.40
N GLY A 474 15.54 17.00 -21.17
CA GLY A 474 15.94 17.88 -22.28
C GLY A 474 15.15 17.73 -23.58
N ARG A 475 14.20 16.80 -23.65
CA ARG A 475 13.39 16.60 -24.88
C ARG A 475 12.36 17.72 -25.07
N PRO A 476 12.08 18.09 -26.33
CA PRO A 476 11.02 19.05 -26.63
C PRO A 476 9.68 18.65 -26.01
N GLY A 477 9.02 19.60 -25.36
CA GLY A 477 7.73 19.40 -24.71
C GLY A 477 7.81 18.77 -23.30
N ASN A 478 9.00 18.42 -22.80
CA ASN A 478 9.18 18.09 -21.38
C ASN A 478 9.55 19.37 -20.61
N VAL A 479 9.12 19.43 -19.34
CA VAL A 479 9.16 20.65 -18.55
C VAL A 479 9.82 20.39 -17.19
N VAL A 480 10.89 21.14 -16.88
CA VAL A 480 11.49 21.23 -15.54
C VAL A 480 11.66 22.70 -15.22
N THR A 481 10.82 23.25 -14.35
CA THR A 481 10.84 24.69 -14.07
C THR A 481 9.97 25.06 -12.86
N HIS A 482 10.09 26.30 -12.40
CA HIS A 482 9.30 26.85 -11.29
C HIS A 482 9.34 26.00 -10.02
N ASN A 483 10.46 25.30 -9.80
CA ASN A 483 10.72 24.69 -8.51
C ASN A 483 11.50 25.67 -7.63
N LEU A 484 11.21 25.68 -6.35
CA LEU A 484 12.00 26.45 -5.38
C LEU A 484 13.06 25.55 -4.78
N THR A 485 14.34 25.83 -5.07
CA THR A 485 15.44 24.92 -4.74
C THR A 485 16.46 25.53 -3.79
N HIS A 486 16.92 24.71 -2.84
CA HIS A 486 18.07 24.98 -2.00
C HIS A 486 18.83 23.67 -1.72
N PRO A 487 20.13 23.56 -2.09
CA PRO A 487 20.94 24.56 -2.81
C PRO A 487 20.40 24.86 -4.21
N ASN A 488 21.02 25.84 -4.87
CA ASN A 488 20.62 26.27 -6.21
C ASN A 488 20.71 25.14 -7.22
N SER A 489 19.66 24.95 -8.01
CA SER A 489 19.59 23.88 -9.02
C SER A 489 20.37 24.22 -10.29
N ASN A 490 20.56 25.51 -10.59
CA ASN A 490 21.02 26.03 -11.89
C ASN A 490 20.10 25.65 -13.07
N TRP A 491 18.88 25.15 -12.79
CA TRP A 491 17.94 24.78 -13.84
C TRP A 491 17.14 26.00 -14.32
N PRO A 492 16.94 26.19 -15.64
CA PRO A 492 16.24 27.35 -16.16
C PRO A 492 14.82 27.49 -15.62
N GLY A 493 14.50 28.69 -15.10
CA GLY A 493 13.18 28.99 -14.55
C GLY A 493 12.92 28.53 -13.11
N ASP A 494 13.86 27.81 -12.49
CA ASP A 494 13.77 27.51 -11.06
C ASP A 494 14.07 28.75 -10.22
N ILE A 495 13.45 28.81 -9.06
CA ILE A 495 13.67 29.86 -8.06
C ILE A 495 14.69 29.31 -7.05
N ASN A 496 15.76 30.05 -6.85
CA ASN A 496 16.82 29.63 -5.94
C ASN A 496 16.69 30.34 -4.59
N GLY A 497 16.75 29.59 -3.50
CA GLY A 497 16.71 30.14 -2.15
C GLY A 497 16.09 29.22 -1.12
N LEU A 498 16.12 29.66 0.12
CA LEU A 498 15.45 28.96 1.21
C LEU A 498 13.93 29.09 1.07
N PRO A 499 13.15 28.04 1.31
CA PRO A 499 11.70 28.09 1.13
C PRO A 499 10.96 28.97 2.15
N GLY A 500 11.60 29.31 3.27
CA GLY A 500 10.95 30.09 4.33
C GLY A 500 9.76 29.35 4.92
N LEU A 501 9.94 28.11 5.30
CA LEU A 501 8.92 27.33 6.01
C LEU A 501 8.69 27.92 7.40
N ALA A 502 7.46 27.85 7.88
CA ALA A 502 7.09 28.38 9.19
C ALA A 502 7.72 27.57 10.34
N ASP A 503 7.91 26.27 10.13
CA ASP A 503 8.61 25.39 11.05
C ASP A 503 9.39 24.32 10.26
N GLU A 504 10.69 24.23 10.52
CA GLU A 504 11.63 23.25 9.95
C GLU A 504 12.24 22.34 11.02
N THR A 505 11.87 22.50 12.29
CA THR A 505 12.68 22.03 13.41
C THR A 505 12.24 20.69 13.98
N ALA A 506 11.01 20.30 13.81
CA ALA A 506 10.46 19.08 14.40
C ALA A 506 9.85 18.16 13.34
N ARG A 507 10.21 16.88 13.41
CA ARG A 507 9.44 15.85 12.73
C ARG A 507 8.52 15.17 13.72
N ALA A 508 7.22 15.16 13.40
CA ALA A 508 6.25 14.37 14.14
C ALA A 508 6.16 12.99 13.49
N HIS A 509 6.12 11.92 14.26
CA HIS A 509 5.80 10.58 13.74
C HIS A 509 4.34 10.45 13.31
N GLY A 510 3.47 11.32 13.82
CA GLY A 510 2.10 11.47 13.33
C GLY A 510 2.00 12.48 12.18
N TRP A 511 0.78 12.73 11.73
CA TRP A 511 0.51 13.73 10.70
C TRP A 511 1.01 15.11 11.12
N PRO A 512 1.66 15.89 10.22
CA PRO A 512 2.20 17.20 10.58
C PRO A 512 1.10 18.14 11.07
N THR A 513 1.39 18.86 12.13
CA THR A 513 0.47 19.83 12.76
C THR A 513 1.14 21.20 12.89
N GLY A 514 0.36 22.23 13.18
CA GLY A 514 0.86 23.60 13.36
C GLY A 514 1.49 24.17 12.09
N GLY A 515 2.68 24.74 12.20
CA GLY A 515 3.45 25.35 11.11
C GLY A 515 4.39 24.40 10.37
N LEU A 516 4.49 23.14 10.80
CA LEU A 516 5.45 22.18 10.24
C LEU A 516 5.21 21.96 8.74
N TYR A 517 6.24 22.25 7.93
CA TYR A 517 6.21 22.24 6.46
C TYR A 517 5.22 23.20 5.78
N ARG A 518 4.56 24.07 6.53
CA ARG A 518 3.79 25.19 5.95
C ARG A 518 4.70 26.34 5.55
N LEU A 519 4.25 27.12 4.59
CA LEU A 519 4.95 28.32 4.19
C LEU A 519 4.81 29.42 5.26
N GLY A 520 5.93 30.05 5.60
CA GLY A 520 5.92 31.30 6.36
C GLY A 520 5.38 32.46 5.51
N PRO A 521 4.93 33.55 6.12
CA PRO A 521 4.24 34.65 5.42
C PRO A 521 5.14 35.39 4.42
N THR A 522 6.44 35.28 4.53
CA THR A 522 7.44 35.90 3.64
C THR A 522 8.12 34.89 2.71
N SER A 523 7.58 33.67 2.59
CA SER A 523 8.15 32.66 1.73
C SER A 523 8.22 33.10 0.27
N PRO A 524 9.37 32.90 -0.41
CA PRO A 524 9.49 33.21 -1.84
C PRO A 524 8.67 32.28 -2.73
N ALA A 525 8.06 31.23 -2.19
CA ALA A 525 7.17 30.31 -2.90
C ALA A 525 5.79 30.92 -3.19
N ILE A 526 5.37 31.92 -2.39
CA ILE A 526 4.01 32.46 -2.44
C ILE A 526 3.74 33.16 -3.77
N GLY A 527 2.65 32.77 -4.44
CA GLY A 527 2.21 33.35 -5.70
C GLY A 527 3.13 33.06 -6.91
N ARG A 528 4.02 32.11 -6.80
CA ARG A 528 5.05 31.84 -7.83
C ARG A 528 4.85 30.50 -8.58
N ALA A 529 3.83 29.70 -8.22
CA ALA A 529 3.53 28.48 -8.94
C ALA A 529 2.99 28.75 -10.34
N LEU A 530 3.35 27.90 -11.30
CA LEU A 530 2.71 27.87 -12.60
C LEU A 530 1.31 27.31 -12.47
N PRO A 531 0.31 27.92 -13.14
CA PRO A 531 -0.99 27.29 -13.30
C PRO A 531 -0.85 25.90 -13.95
N LEU A 532 -1.52 24.90 -13.38
CA LEU A 532 -1.44 23.52 -13.88
C LEU A 532 -2.24 23.39 -15.17
N SER A 533 -1.61 22.93 -16.23
CA SER A 533 -2.21 22.71 -17.55
C SER A 533 -1.50 21.56 -18.27
N ASN A 534 -2.04 21.12 -19.39
CA ASN A 534 -1.38 20.11 -20.24
C ASN A 534 -0.06 20.63 -20.85
N ASP A 535 0.11 21.94 -21.00
CA ASP A 535 1.37 22.51 -21.49
C ASP A 535 2.48 22.42 -20.44
N VAL A 536 2.10 22.49 -19.15
CA VAL A 536 3.01 22.37 -18.00
C VAL A 536 3.24 20.92 -17.59
N LEU A 537 2.22 20.09 -17.73
CA LEU A 537 2.24 18.65 -17.41
C LEU A 537 1.84 17.84 -18.64
N PRO A 538 2.66 17.79 -19.68
CA PRO A 538 2.30 17.20 -20.96
C PRO A 538 1.94 15.71 -20.82
N GLY A 539 0.73 15.35 -21.26
CA GLY A 539 0.24 13.97 -21.25
C GLY A 539 0.00 13.37 -19.85
N ASN A 540 -0.08 14.19 -18.80
CA ASN A 540 -0.47 13.73 -17.48
C ASN A 540 -1.92 13.23 -17.51
N THR A 541 -2.13 11.99 -17.09
CA THR A 541 -3.45 11.35 -17.05
C THR A 541 -4.09 11.40 -15.66
N ALA A 542 -3.37 11.82 -14.64
CA ALA A 542 -3.95 11.97 -13.30
C ALA A 542 -4.98 13.09 -13.28
N PRO A 543 -6.18 12.88 -12.72
CA PRO A 543 -7.22 13.91 -12.67
C PRO A 543 -6.71 15.18 -11.97
N MET A 544 -6.95 16.34 -12.58
CA MET A 544 -6.65 17.65 -11.99
C MET A 544 -7.88 18.30 -11.36
N GLU A 545 -9.07 17.85 -11.73
CA GLU A 545 -10.32 18.31 -11.11
C GLU A 545 -10.39 17.86 -9.64
N GLY A 546 -10.78 18.77 -8.76
CA GLY A 546 -10.85 18.50 -7.32
C GLY A 546 -9.50 18.30 -6.63
N LEU A 547 -8.39 18.67 -7.30
CA LEU A 547 -7.05 18.59 -6.71
C LEU A 547 -6.97 19.49 -5.48
N VAL A 548 -6.48 18.92 -4.39
CA VAL A 548 -6.18 19.66 -3.16
C VAL A 548 -4.70 19.56 -2.81
N ASP A 549 -4.21 20.54 -2.09
CA ASP A 549 -2.86 20.50 -1.52
C ASP A 549 -2.74 19.48 -0.38
N PHE A 550 -1.55 19.37 0.20
CA PHE A 550 -1.30 18.45 1.32
C PHE A 550 -2.19 18.74 2.54
N TRP A 551 -2.69 19.95 2.70
CA TRP A 551 -3.53 20.39 3.81
C TRP A 551 -5.03 20.35 3.49
N GLY A 552 -5.40 19.87 2.30
CA GLY A 552 -6.79 19.76 1.86
C GLY A 552 -7.37 21.04 1.27
N VAL A 553 -6.54 22.04 0.97
CA VAL A 553 -6.96 23.28 0.33
C VAL A 553 -7.00 23.10 -1.18
N ALA A 554 -8.11 23.50 -1.83
CA ALA A 554 -8.28 23.32 -3.27
C ALA A 554 -7.22 24.08 -4.08
N VAL A 555 -6.53 23.39 -4.98
CA VAL A 555 -5.58 23.99 -5.91
C VAL A 555 -6.36 24.80 -6.95
N PRO A 556 -6.00 26.07 -7.24
CA PRO A 556 -6.68 26.88 -8.23
C PRO A 556 -6.60 26.27 -9.63
N THR A 557 -7.73 26.22 -10.31
CA THR A 557 -7.86 25.83 -11.72
C THR A 557 -8.26 27.01 -12.62
N ASP A 558 -8.51 28.18 -12.02
CA ASP A 558 -8.94 29.41 -12.68
C ASP A 558 -7.80 30.33 -13.09
N GLY A 559 -6.55 29.88 -12.96
CA GLY A 559 -5.35 30.68 -13.22
C GLY A 559 -4.97 31.64 -12.09
N SER A 560 -5.67 31.62 -10.96
CA SER A 560 -5.31 32.43 -9.78
C SER A 560 -3.92 32.04 -9.28
N PRO A 561 -3.08 32.99 -8.83
CA PRO A 561 -1.78 32.70 -8.26
C PRO A 561 -1.88 31.80 -7.02
N PHE A 562 -0.98 30.83 -6.91
CA PHE A 562 -0.83 29.97 -5.74
C PHE A 562 0.65 29.71 -5.44
N ALA A 563 0.95 29.10 -4.32
CA ALA A 563 2.32 28.89 -3.91
C ALA A 563 2.91 27.60 -4.49
N ILE A 564 4.23 27.59 -4.66
CA ILE A 564 5.03 26.41 -4.96
C ILE A 564 5.08 25.51 -3.72
N GLY A 565 5.05 24.20 -3.91
CA GLY A 565 5.15 23.20 -2.85
C GLY A 565 3.82 22.57 -2.44
N ALA A 566 3.85 21.80 -1.37
CA ALA A 566 2.70 21.05 -0.85
C ALA A 566 1.70 21.92 -0.06
N ASP A 567 2.06 23.16 0.27
CA ASP A 567 1.19 24.18 0.89
C ASP A 567 0.95 25.30 -0.14
N ILE A 568 -0.23 25.36 -0.71
CA ILE A 568 -0.55 26.39 -1.72
C ILE A 568 -0.74 27.79 -1.14
N HIS A 569 -0.65 27.94 0.18
CA HIS A 569 -0.71 29.21 0.91
C HIS A 569 -1.67 30.21 0.25
N ARG A 570 -2.95 29.93 0.30
CA ARG A 570 -3.95 30.99 0.08
C ARG A 570 -3.98 31.86 1.33
N THR A 571 -3.98 33.16 1.16
CA THR A 571 -4.40 34.08 2.21
C THR A 571 -5.87 33.75 2.50
N ILE A 572 -6.11 32.77 3.35
CA ILE A 572 -7.46 32.36 3.70
C ILE A 572 -7.98 33.46 4.61
N VAL A 573 -8.95 34.23 4.14
CA VAL A 573 -9.94 34.77 5.05
C VAL A 573 -10.52 33.53 5.77
N PRO A 574 -10.35 33.39 7.08
CA PRO A 574 -10.74 32.15 7.77
C PRO A 574 -12.20 31.85 7.43
N PRO A 575 -12.53 30.64 6.99
CA PRO A 575 -13.93 30.26 6.88
C PRO A 575 -14.54 30.43 8.28
N THR A 576 -15.63 31.15 8.37
CA THR A 576 -16.38 31.38 9.62
C THR A 576 -16.96 30.10 10.20
N THR A 577 -16.74 28.96 9.56
CA THR A 577 -17.07 27.62 10.08
C THR A 577 -15.87 26.72 9.89
N ALA A 578 -15.35 26.17 10.97
CA ALA A 578 -14.35 25.13 10.94
C ALA A 578 -14.83 23.96 10.03
N PRO A 579 -13.98 23.45 9.11
CA PRO A 579 -14.32 22.22 8.41
C PRO A 579 -14.56 21.15 9.48
N SER A 580 -15.68 20.45 9.36
CA SER A 580 -16.02 19.34 10.24
C SER A 580 -14.81 18.41 10.32
N SER A 581 -14.24 18.31 11.49
CA SER A 581 -13.06 17.55 11.91
C SER A 581 -12.47 16.63 10.84
N LEU A 582 -11.22 16.92 10.41
CA LEU A 582 -10.34 15.88 9.88
C LEU A 582 -10.51 14.64 10.77
N PRO A 583 -10.81 13.47 10.22
CA PRO A 583 -10.94 12.27 11.05
C PRO A 583 -9.65 12.16 11.88
N SER A 584 -9.78 12.30 13.17
CA SER A 584 -8.67 12.14 14.10
C SER A 584 -8.06 10.78 13.84
N ILE A 585 -6.83 10.78 13.34
CA ILE A 585 -5.97 9.60 13.43
C ILE A 585 -5.79 9.43 14.92
N HIS A 586 -6.44 8.45 15.50
CA HIS A 586 -6.24 8.12 16.89
C HIS A 586 -4.77 7.79 17.04
N ALA A 587 -4.02 8.67 17.69
CA ALA A 587 -2.81 8.27 18.38
C ALA A 587 -3.27 7.20 19.39
N GLY A 588 -3.07 5.94 19.02
CA GLY A 588 -3.34 4.84 19.93
C GLY A 588 -2.54 5.11 21.20
N THR A 589 -3.21 5.40 22.29
CA THR A 589 -2.61 5.38 23.61
C THR A 589 -2.07 3.98 23.82
N VAL A 590 -0.76 3.85 23.75
CA VAL A 590 -0.03 2.63 24.11
C VAL A 590 -0.39 2.35 25.56
N PRO A 591 -0.98 1.18 25.88
CA PRO A 591 -1.12 0.79 27.28
C PRO A 591 0.30 0.71 27.86
N GLY A 592 0.55 1.43 28.94
CA GLY A 592 1.84 1.46 29.62
C GLY A 592 2.33 0.05 29.96
N ASN A 593 3.43 -0.34 29.33
CA ASN A 593 4.21 -1.48 29.79
C ASN A 593 4.93 -1.07 31.07
N PRO A 594 4.87 -1.84 32.14
CA PRO A 594 5.60 -1.52 33.37
C PRO A 594 7.10 -1.49 33.06
N ALA A 595 7.75 -0.40 33.45
CA ALA A 595 9.17 -0.21 33.31
C ALA A 595 9.92 -1.35 34.01
N VAL A 596 10.53 -2.24 33.24
CA VAL A 596 11.58 -3.12 33.74
C VAL A 596 12.85 -2.29 33.76
N ALA A 597 13.30 -1.93 34.94
CA ALA A 597 14.57 -1.29 35.17
C ALA A 597 15.71 -2.26 34.75
N ILE A 598 16.31 -2.01 33.59
CA ILE A 598 17.56 -2.69 33.20
C ILE A 598 18.71 -1.84 33.73
N THR A 599 19.33 -2.30 34.81
CA THR A 599 20.61 -1.82 35.27
C THR A 599 21.67 -2.14 34.22
N ALA A 600 22.36 -1.11 33.74
CA ALA A 600 23.47 -1.24 32.82
C ALA A 600 24.68 -1.84 33.52
N PRO A 601 25.38 -2.84 32.96
CA PRO A 601 26.71 -3.21 33.42
C PRO A 601 27.74 -2.26 32.82
N SER A 602 28.49 -1.60 33.67
CA SER A 602 29.71 -0.88 33.35
C SER A 602 30.81 -1.87 32.94
N GLY A 603 31.40 -1.70 31.75
CA GLY A 603 32.56 -2.54 31.39
C GLY A 603 33.16 -2.31 30.01
N LYS A 604 34.19 -1.45 29.99
CA LYS A 604 35.40 -1.47 29.14
C LYS A 604 35.32 -1.46 27.62
N LYS A 605 35.78 -0.34 27.08
CA LYS A 605 36.21 -0.13 25.68
C LYS A 605 37.28 -1.15 25.27
N ASN A 606 37.06 -1.88 24.19
CA ASN A 606 38.12 -2.44 23.37
C ASN A 606 37.97 -1.91 21.94
N VAL A 607 38.98 -1.11 21.57
CA VAL A 607 39.22 -0.66 20.20
C VAL A 607 39.82 -1.85 19.45
N VAL A 608 39.17 -2.33 18.40
CA VAL A 608 39.75 -3.27 17.45
C VAL A 608 39.73 -2.62 16.06
N GLY A 609 40.95 -2.61 15.48
CA GLY A 609 41.32 -1.86 14.30
C GLY A 609 40.62 -2.30 13.00
N LEU A 610 40.48 -1.31 12.14
CA LEU A 610 40.11 -1.47 10.71
C LEU A 610 41.08 -2.44 10.03
N ARG A 611 40.56 -3.50 9.45
CA ARG A 611 41.19 -4.24 8.36
C ARG A 611 40.56 -3.87 7.03
N THR A 612 41.38 -3.29 6.18
CA THR A 612 41.10 -3.05 4.76
C THR A 612 40.91 -4.37 4.02
N LEU A 613 39.82 -4.49 3.26
CA LEU A 613 39.61 -5.58 2.32
C LEU A 613 40.20 -5.24 0.95
N PRO A 614 40.74 -6.24 0.21
CA PRO A 614 41.42 -6.02 -1.06
C PRO A 614 40.42 -5.83 -2.21
N LYS A 615 40.80 -4.94 -3.13
CA LYS A 615 40.18 -4.77 -4.43
C LYS A 615 40.46 -6.02 -5.27
N THR A 616 39.43 -6.69 -5.78
CA THR A 616 39.53 -7.54 -6.96
C THR A 616 38.59 -7.00 -8.03
N GLY A 617 39.21 -6.60 -9.17
CA GLY A 617 38.51 -6.25 -10.38
C GLY A 617 38.10 -7.53 -11.14
N VAL A 618 37.06 -7.45 -11.85
CA VAL A 618 36.74 -7.70 -13.27
C VAL A 618 35.26 -7.39 -13.44
#